data_68ad7ec10bf4a11e7c4ab3b0354feb2f
#
_entry.id   68ad7ec10bf4a11e7c4ab3b0354feb2f
#
_cell.length_a   1.000
_cell.length_b   1.000
_cell.length_c   1.000
_cell.angle_alpha   90.00
_cell.angle_beta   90.00
_cell.angle_gamma   90.00
#
_symmetry.space_group_name_H-M   'P 1'
#
loop_
_entity.id
_entity.type
_entity.pdbx_description
1 polymer ?
#
loop_
_entity_poly.entity_id
_entity_poly.type
_entity_poly.pdbx_seq_one_letter_code
_entity_poly.pdbx_strand_id
1 'polypeptide(L)'
;MKLLERVLNNRKRIQFVLFLMYVGFMLWMTLFSRTPYPHRVFRPELFWEIRSMLAGEESGKLLTLLFLENILFFITFGFLYPGKKSIRHVCAAGLFMSVAIELMQLLTLLGECELDDVISNTFGAFIGVCLYQVVEKCWKDKEKNRVKN
;
A
#
# COMPACT_ATOMS: atom_id res chain seq x y z
N MET A 1 -0.24 36.34 0.41
CA MET A 1 0.82 35.37 0.75
C MET A 1 0.45 34.51 1.96
N LYS A 2 0.23 35.06 3.16
CA LYS A 2 -0.09 34.30 4.40
C LYS A 2 -1.33 33.40 4.32
N LEU A 3 -2.39 33.75 3.60
CA LEU A 3 -3.60 32.96 3.46
C LEU A 3 -3.34 31.70 2.62
N LEU A 4 -2.61 31.83 1.52
CA LEU A 4 -2.25 30.71 0.63
C LEU A 4 -1.35 29.70 1.37
N GLU A 5 -0.38 30.18 2.12
CA GLU A 5 0.49 29.33 2.95
C GLU A 5 -0.31 28.57 4.04
N ARG A 6 -1.30 29.23 4.65
CA ARG A 6 -2.18 28.60 5.64
C ARG A 6 -3.04 27.48 5.00
N VAL A 7 -3.59 27.73 3.80
CA VAL A 7 -4.38 26.74 3.06
C VAL A 7 -3.51 25.53 2.65
N LEU A 8 -2.31 25.79 2.15
CA LEU A 8 -1.36 24.72 1.75
C LEU A 8 -0.89 23.90 2.95
N ASN A 9 -0.64 24.55 4.09
CA ASN A 9 -0.26 23.83 5.32
C ASN A 9 -1.41 22.97 5.87
N ASN A 10 -2.66 23.46 5.80
CA ASN A 10 -3.82 22.67 6.20
C ASN A 10 -4.00 21.44 5.29
N ARG A 11 -3.82 21.57 3.98
CA ARG A 11 -3.89 20.41 3.05
C ARG A 11 -2.85 19.33 3.39
N LYS A 12 -1.60 19.73 3.67
CA LYS A 12 -0.53 18.80 4.06
C LYS A 12 -0.85 18.09 5.38
N ARG A 13 -1.39 18.82 6.37
CA ARG A 13 -1.81 18.23 7.65
C ARG A 13 -2.95 17.22 7.46
N ILE A 14 -3.97 17.58 6.69
CA ILE A 14 -5.11 16.70 6.39
C ILE A 14 -4.60 15.42 5.68
N GLN A 15 -3.76 15.57 4.66
CA GLN A 15 -3.16 14.43 3.96
C GLN A 15 -2.38 13.53 4.90
N PHE A 16 -1.58 14.10 5.80
CA PHE A 16 -0.82 13.33 6.79
C PHE A 16 -1.73 12.57 7.77
N VAL A 17 -2.78 13.22 8.26
CA VAL A 17 -3.76 12.58 9.17
C VAL A 17 -4.49 11.45 8.45
N LEU A 18 -4.95 11.67 7.21
CA LEU A 18 -5.60 10.64 6.40
C LEU A 18 -4.66 9.45 6.15
N PHE A 19 -3.39 9.71 5.89
CA PHE A 19 -2.39 8.66 5.72
C PHE A 19 -2.20 7.84 7.01
N LEU A 20 -2.10 8.50 8.17
CA LEU A 20 -1.96 7.78 9.46
C LEU A 20 -3.21 6.95 9.78
N MET A 21 -4.41 7.50 9.56
CA MET A 21 -5.66 6.75 9.73
C MET A 21 -5.69 5.52 8.80
N TYR A 22 -5.26 5.72 7.56
CA TYR A 22 -5.19 4.63 6.59
C TYR A 22 -4.18 3.55 7.00
N VAL A 23 -2.98 3.93 7.43
CA VAL A 23 -1.98 2.97 7.93
C VAL A 23 -2.51 2.22 9.14
N GLY A 24 -3.18 2.89 10.07
CA GLY A 24 -3.84 2.23 11.21
C GLY A 24 -4.90 1.22 10.77
N PHE A 25 -5.76 1.58 9.81
CA PHE A 25 -6.74 0.68 9.22
C PHE A 25 -6.09 -0.52 8.53
N MET A 26 -5.05 -0.28 7.71
CA MET A 26 -4.31 -1.33 7.01
C MET A 26 -3.68 -2.33 8.00
N LEU A 27 -3.01 -1.84 9.06
CA LEU A 27 -2.44 -2.68 10.11
C LEU A 27 -3.51 -3.46 10.88
N TRP A 28 -4.66 -2.84 11.12
CA TRP A 28 -5.80 -3.55 11.71
C TRP A 28 -6.23 -4.72 10.83
N MET A 29 -6.42 -4.50 9.55
CA MET A 29 -6.86 -5.53 8.61
C MET A 29 -5.81 -6.64 8.42
N THR A 30 -4.54 -6.29 8.34
CA THR A 30 -3.48 -7.26 8.05
C THR A 30 -2.99 -8.05 9.27
N LEU A 31 -3.15 -7.50 10.48
CA LEU A 31 -2.67 -8.13 11.71
C LEU A 31 -3.80 -8.55 12.65
N PHE A 32 -4.71 -7.61 13.01
CA PHE A 32 -5.64 -7.83 14.11
C PHE A 32 -6.96 -8.48 13.71
N SER A 33 -7.34 -8.49 12.44
CA SER A 33 -8.56 -9.15 11.95
C SER A 33 -8.36 -10.63 11.63
N ARG A 34 -7.14 -11.15 11.76
CA ARG A 34 -6.79 -12.54 11.43
C ARG A 34 -6.87 -13.45 12.65
N THR A 35 -7.24 -14.71 12.41
CA THR A 35 -7.19 -15.77 13.44
C THR A 35 -5.75 -16.29 13.57
N PRO A 36 -5.26 -16.54 14.81
CA PRO A 36 -3.92 -17.04 15.00
C PRO A 36 -3.70 -18.42 14.38
N TYR A 37 -2.54 -18.61 13.76
CA TYR A 37 -2.08 -19.89 13.25
C TYR A 37 -1.52 -20.75 14.40
N PRO A 38 -1.60 -22.09 14.30
CA PRO A 38 -1.09 -23.00 15.34
C PRO A 38 0.44 -23.03 15.41
N HIS A 39 1.13 -22.63 14.35
CA HIS A 39 2.60 -22.58 14.24
C HIS A 39 3.02 -21.48 13.28
N ARG A 40 4.31 -21.09 13.35
CA ARG A 40 4.91 -20.12 12.44
C ARG A 40 5.04 -20.73 11.04
N VAL A 41 4.56 -20.00 10.04
CA VAL A 41 4.69 -20.38 8.64
C VAL A 41 5.52 -19.32 7.93
N PHE A 42 6.59 -19.76 7.28
CA PHE A 42 7.43 -18.92 6.42
C PHE A 42 7.47 -19.55 5.03
N ARG A 43 7.07 -18.79 4.02
CA ARG A 43 7.03 -19.20 2.61
C ARG A 43 8.03 -18.37 1.79
N PRO A 44 9.21 -18.90 1.52
CA PRO A 44 10.21 -18.22 0.68
C PRO A 44 9.98 -18.46 -0.83
N GLU A 45 9.02 -19.32 -1.21
CA GLU A 45 8.77 -19.66 -2.61
C GLU A 45 8.19 -18.44 -3.34
N LEU A 46 8.89 -18.02 -4.40
CA LEU A 46 8.43 -16.94 -5.27
C LEU A 46 7.33 -17.41 -6.22
N PHE A 47 6.32 -16.56 -6.36
CA PHE A 47 5.19 -16.76 -7.27
C PHE A 47 4.37 -18.03 -6.99
N TRP A 48 4.38 -18.53 -5.74
CA TRP A 48 3.64 -19.72 -5.36
C TRP A 48 2.13 -19.47 -5.47
N GLU A 49 1.64 -18.30 -5.05
CA GLU A 49 0.23 -17.90 -5.19
C GLU A 49 -0.20 -17.89 -6.66
N ILE A 50 0.58 -17.25 -7.54
CA ILE A 50 0.30 -17.20 -8.98
C ILE A 50 0.30 -18.62 -9.58
N ARG A 51 1.22 -19.48 -9.15
CA ARG A 51 1.25 -20.90 -9.61
C ARG A 51 0.00 -21.66 -9.17
N SER A 52 -0.42 -21.52 -7.92
CA SER A 52 -1.65 -22.17 -7.40
C SER A 52 -2.90 -21.64 -8.10
N MET A 53 -2.98 -20.35 -8.40
CA MET A 53 -4.05 -19.76 -9.21
C MET A 53 -4.12 -20.38 -10.61
N LEU A 54 -2.97 -20.49 -11.30
CA LEU A 54 -2.89 -21.05 -12.66
C LEU A 54 -3.13 -22.56 -12.70
N ALA A 55 -2.80 -23.28 -11.63
CA ALA A 55 -3.06 -24.71 -11.50
C ALA A 55 -4.54 -25.05 -11.29
N GLY A 56 -5.40 -24.05 -11.05
CA GLY A 56 -6.84 -24.25 -10.86
C GLY A 56 -7.19 -24.96 -9.56
N GLU A 57 -6.36 -24.84 -8.54
CA GLU A 57 -6.62 -25.39 -7.20
C GLU A 57 -7.90 -24.78 -6.59
N GLU A 58 -8.64 -25.55 -5.81
CA GLU A 58 -9.89 -25.06 -5.16
C GLU A 58 -9.65 -23.80 -4.30
N SER A 59 -8.48 -23.70 -3.68
CA SER A 59 -8.02 -22.53 -2.94
C SER A 59 -7.67 -21.31 -3.82
N GLY A 60 -7.50 -21.50 -5.14
CA GLY A 60 -7.00 -20.48 -6.05
C GLY A 60 -7.84 -19.18 -6.07
N LYS A 61 -9.17 -19.28 -5.93
CA LYS A 61 -10.05 -18.08 -5.86
C LYS A 61 -9.80 -17.26 -4.60
N LEU A 62 -9.64 -17.91 -3.45
CA LEU A 62 -9.36 -17.24 -2.19
C LEU A 62 -7.97 -16.59 -2.23
N LEU A 63 -6.96 -17.30 -2.70
CA LEU A 63 -5.60 -16.77 -2.88
C LEU A 63 -5.59 -15.56 -3.82
N THR A 64 -6.35 -15.62 -4.93
CA THR A 64 -6.50 -14.45 -5.84
C THR A 64 -7.06 -13.23 -5.10
N LEU A 65 -8.08 -13.42 -4.27
CA LEU A 65 -8.67 -12.32 -3.51
C LEU A 65 -7.69 -11.72 -2.50
N LEU A 66 -6.96 -12.56 -1.75
CA LEU A 66 -5.97 -12.11 -0.76
C LEU A 66 -4.81 -11.37 -1.45
N PHE A 67 -4.31 -11.88 -2.56
CA PHE A 67 -3.28 -11.23 -3.36
C PHE A 67 -3.72 -9.86 -3.88
N LEU A 68 -4.93 -9.76 -4.42
CA LEU A 68 -5.50 -8.48 -4.87
C LEU A 68 -5.72 -7.52 -3.72
N GLU A 69 -6.17 -8.00 -2.57
CA GLU A 69 -6.36 -7.19 -1.36
C GLU A 69 -5.03 -6.57 -0.90
N ASN A 70 -3.95 -7.35 -0.84
CA ASN A 70 -2.62 -6.86 -0.49
C ASN A 70 -2.14 -5.77 -1.46
N ILE A 71 -2.26 -5.99 -2.77
CA ILE A 71 -1.92 -4.98 -3.78
C ILE A 71 -2.75 -3.70 -3.57
N LEU A 72 -4.07 -3.81 -3.39
CA LEU A 72 -4.96 -2.66 -3.21
C LEU A 72 -4.62 -1.84 -1.97
N PHE A 73 -4.28 -2.50 -0.85
CA PHE A 73 -3.80 -1.81 0.34
C PHE A 73 -2.56 -0.96 0.04
N PHE A 74 -1.60 -1.50 -0.68
CA PHE A 74 -0.38 -0.77 -0.96
C PHE A 74 -0.51 0.24 -2.11
N ILE A 75 -1.44 0.08 -3.05
CA ILE A 75 -1.82 1.15 -4.00
C ILE A 75 -2.33 2.37 -3.21
N THR A 76 -3.23 2.17 -2.28
CA THR A 76 -3.77 3.24 -1.45
C THR A 76 -2.69 3.87 -0.56
N PHE A 77 -1.79 3.05 0.03
CA PHE A 77 -0.61 3.52 0.76
C PHE A 77 0.26 4.46 -0.09
N GLY A 78 0.64 4.03 -1.29
CA GLY A 78 1.47 4.82 -2.21
C GLY A 78 0.78 6.10 -2.68
N PHE A 79 -0.53 6.03 -2.93
CA PHE A 79 -1.33 7.18 -3.34
C PHE A 79 -1.48 8.23 -2.22
N LEU A 80 -1.71 7.82 -0.99
CA LEU A 80 -1.88 8.71 0.16
C LEU A 80 -0.56 9.16 0.79
N TYR A 81 0.57 8.55 0.45
CA TYR A 81 1.86 8.85 1.07
C TYR A 81 2.14 10.36 1.14
N PRO A 82 2.51 10.94 2.31
CA PRO A 82 2.61 12.39 2.48
C PRO A 82 3.88 12.99 1.86
N GLY A 83 3.82 14.28 1.54
CA GLY A 83 4.97 15.07 1.10
C GLY A 83 5.31 14.97 -0.38
N LYS A 84 6.56 15.31 -0.74
CA LYS A 84 7.06 15.16 -2.11
C LYS A 84 7.22 13.68 -2.46
N LYS A 85 6.41 13.20 -3.38
CA LYS A 85 6.35 11.78 -3.74
C LYS A 85 7.40 11.44 -4.79
N SER A 86 8.62 11.20 -4.34
CA SER A 86 9.62 10.50 -5.15
C SER A 86 9.24 9.02 -5.20
N ILE A 87 9.16 8.42 -6.39
CA ILE A 87 8.85 7.00 -6.59
C ILE A 87 9.76 6.13 -5.70
N ARG A 88 11.05 6.40 -5.70
CA ARG A 88 12.04 5.62 -4.92
C ARG A 88 11.74 5.63 -3.41
N HIS A 89 11.41 6.81 -2.85
CA HIS A 89 11.10 6.92 -1.41
C HIS A 89 9.80 6.22 -1.05
N VAL A 90 8.77 6.32 -1.90
CA VAL A 90 7.49 5.66 -1.63
C VAL A 90 7.62 4.15 -1.75
N CYS A 91 8.34 3.64 -2.77
CA CYS A 91 8.61 2.22 -2.89
C CYS A 91 9.46 1.68 -1.73
N ALA A 92 10.48 2.42 -1.29
CA ALA A 92 11.28 2.03 -0.13
C ALA A 92 10.44 2.01 1.16
N ALA A 93 9.56 3.00 1.36
CA ALA A 93 8.64 3.02 2.49
C ALA A 93 7.63 1.86 2.43
N GLY A 94 7.09 1.55 1.23
CA GLY A 94 6.21 0.41 1.00
C GLY A 94 6.90 -0.91 1.30
N LEU A 95 8.12 -1.10 0.77
CA LEU A 95 8.94 -2.27 1.05
C LEU A 95 9.18 -2.45 2.55
N PHE A 96 9.61 -1.38 3.24
CA PHE A 96 9.85 -1.43 4.68
C PHE A 96 8.59 -1.76 5.47
N MET A 97 7.45 -1.14 5.13
CA MET A 97 6.17 -1.41 5.77
C MET A 97 5.73 -2.85 5.55
N SER A 98 5.87 -3.37 4.31
CA SER A 98 5.52 -4.76 4.00
C SER A 98 6.38 -5.74 4.79
N VAL A 99 7.71 -5.59 4.78
CA VAL A 99 8.61 -6.43 5.57
C VAL A 99 8.25 -6.38 7.06
N ALA A 100 7.90 -5.20 7.59
CA ALA A 100 7.49 -5.07 8.99
C ALA A 100 6.20 -5.84 9.29
N ILE A 101 5.21 -5.81 8.39
CA ILE A 101 3.96 -6.58 8.51
C ILE A 101 4.28 -8.08 8.52
N GLU A 102 5.05 -8.57 7.54
CA GLU A 102 5.42 -9.99 7.43
C GLU A 102 6.16 -10.50 8.68
N LEU A 103 7.11 -9.71 9.19
CA LEU A 103 7.79 -10.05 10.43
C LEU A 103 6.85 -10.07 11.64
N MET A 104 5.92 -9.12 11.72
CA MET A 104 4.92 -9.10 12.80
C MET A 104 3.99 -10.31 12.71
N GLN A 105 3.54 -10.71 11.53
CA GLN A 105 2.72 -11.91 11.32
C GLN A 105 3.47 -13.17 11.77
N LEU A 106 4.74 -13.30 11.39
CA LEU A 106 5.59 -14.43 11.81
C LEU A 106 5.79 -14.49 13.34
N LEU A 107 5.96 -13.32 13.98
CA LEU A 107 6.20 -13.25 15.43
C LEU A 107 4.92 -13.48 16.25
N THR A 108 3.79 -12.95 15.78
CA THR A 108 2.50 -12.98 16.49
C THR A 108 1.64 -14.18 16.13
N LEU A 109 2.02 -14.97 15.12
CA LEU A 109 1.21 -16.05 14.55
C LEU A 109 -0.10 -15.57 13.89
N LEU A 110 -0.22 -14.28 13.57
CA LEU A 110 -1.42 -13.68 12.97
C LEU A 110 -1.41 -13.69 11.44
N GLY A 111 -0.63 -14.55 10.84
CA GLY A 111 -0.51 -14.72 9.39
C GLY A 111 0.68 -15.61 9.02
N GLU A 112 0.80 -15.87 7.72
CA GLU A 112 1.98 -16.49 7.13
C GLU A 112 2.93 -15.36 6.70
N CYS A 113 4.24 -15.58 6.84
CA CYS A 113 5.26 -14.65 6.34
C CYS A 113 5.64 -15.07 4.92
N GLU A 114 5.25 -14.26 3.94
CA GLU A 114 5.35 -14.60 2.52
C GLU A 114 6.21 -13.61 1.76
N LEU A 115 7.16 -14.13 0.98
CA LEU A 115 8.01 -13.27 0.16
C LEU A 115 7.23 -12.64 -1.01
N ASP A 116 6.22 -13.35 -1.52
CA ASP A 116 5.32 -12.86 -2.58
C ASP A 116 4.56 -11.61 -2.12
N ASP A 117 4.12 -11.55 -0.86
CA ASP A 117 3.45 -10.38 -0.30
C ASP A 117 4.38 -9.16 -0.24
N VAL A 118 5.66 -9.35 0.07
CA VAL A 118 6.63 -8.24 0.06
C VAL A 118 6.78 -7.65 -1.34
N ILE A 119 6.79 -8.49 -2.37
CA ILE A 119 6.94 -8.06 -3.76
C ILE A 119 5.65 -7.37 -4.24
N SER A 120 4.50 -8.01 -4.06
CA SER A 120 3.20 -7.51 -4.51
C SER A 120 2.82 -6.18 -3.82
N ASN A 121 3.08 -6.07 -2.53
CA ASN A 121 2.86 -4.86 -1.73
C ASN A 121 3.75 -3.71 -2.19
N THR A 122 5.05 -3.98 -2.44
CA THR A 122 5.97 -2.95 -2.98
C THR A 122 5.54 -2.51 -4.36
N PHE A 123 5.08 -3.43 -5.20
CA PHE A 123 4.53 -3.12 -6.52
C PHE A 123 3.23 -2.30 -6.42
N GLY A 124 2.36 -2.62 -5.47
CA GLY A 124 1.18 -1.81 -5.15
C GLY A 124 1.55 -0.36 -4.80
N ALA A 125 2.54 -0.16 -3.92
CA ALA A 125 3.03 1.17 -3.56
C ALA A 125 3.58 1.95 -4.77
N PHE A 126 4.27 1.27 -5.70
CA PHE A 126 4.73 1.84 -6.96
C PHE A 126 3.54 2.31 -7.82
N ILE A 127 2.54 1.47 -8.04
CA ILE A 127 1.33 1.85 -8.78
C ILE A 127 0.66 3.06 -8.11
N GLY A 128 0.51 3.05 -6.80
CA GLY A 128 -0.11 4.12 -6.04
C GLY A 128 0.56 5.47 -6.22
N VAL A 129 1.88 5.53 -6.15
CA VAL A 129 2.63 6.79 -6.37
C VAL A 129 2.56 7.25 -7.82
N CYS A 130 2.57 6.34 -8.79
CA CYS A 130 2.39 6.68 -10.21
C CYS A 130 1.00 7.30 -10.46
N LEU A 131 -0.06 6.70 -9.93
CA LEU A 131 -1.42 7.23 -10.02
C LEU A 131 -1.51 8.63 -9.40
N TYR A 132 -0.91 8.83 -8.23
CA TYR A 132 -0.87 10.14 -7.63
C TYR A 132 -0.20 11.18 -8.53
N GLN A 133 0.95 10.86 -9.14
CA GLN A 133 1.67 11.78 -10.03
C GLN A 133 0.86 12.15 -11.26
N VAL A 134 0.12 11.19 -11.83
CA VAL A 134 -0.80 11.46 -12.96
C VAL A 134 -1.91 12.41 -12.53
N VAL A 135 -2.58 12.15 -11.41
CA VAL A 135 -3.65 13.00 -10.88
C VAL A 135 -3.14 14.40 -10.58
N GLU A 136 -1.97 14.52 -9.93
CA GLU A 136 -1.36 15.81 -9.61
C GLU A 136 -1.02 16.62 -10.87
N LYS A 137 -0.50 15.96 -11.91
CA LYS A 137 -0.21 16.61 -13.19
C LYS A 137 -1.48 17.12 -13.86
N CYS A 138 -2.51 16.28 -13.97
CA CYS A 138 -3.79 16.68 -14.55
C CYS A 138 -4.44 17.86 -13.81
N TRP A 139 -4.31 17.88 -12.49
CA TRP A 139 -4.82 19.00 -11.68
C TRP A 139 -4.08 20.31 -11.98
N LYS A 140 -2.75 20.29 -11.99
CA LYS A 140 -1.90 21.45 -12.30
C LYS A 140 -2.17 22.02 -13.70
N ASP A 141 -2.37 21.15 -14.68
CA ASP A 141 -2.68 21.55 -16.06
C ASP A 141 -4.04 22.24 -16.14
N LYS A 142 -5.07 21.73 -15.43
CA LYS A 142 -6.40 22.38 -15.35
C LYS A 142 -6.32 23.77 -14.67
N GLU A 143 -5.56 23.89 -13.59
CA GLU A 143 -5.40 25.14 -12.87
C GLU A 143 -4.69 26.19 -13.74
N LYS A 144 -3.63 25.81 -14.46
CA LYS A 144 -2.92 26.66 -15.42
C LYS A 144 -3.82 27.17 -16.55
N ASN A 145 -4.72 26.33 -17.05
CA ASN A 145 -5.65 26.72 -18.11
C ASN A 145 -6.76 27.66 -17.59
N ARG A 146 -7.19 27.52 -16.33
CA ARG A 146 -8.15 28.44 -15.69
C ARG A 146 -7.62 29.86 -15.49
N VAL A 147 -6.30 30.00 -15.25
CA VAL A 147 -5.65 31.32 -15.02
C VAL A 147 -5.39 32.03 -16.35
N LYS A 148 -5.42 31.33 -17.49
CA LYS A 148 -5.19 31.92 -18.82
C LYS A 148 -6.47 32.43 -19.50
N ASN A 149 -7.63 31.99 -19.04
CA ASN A 149 -8.97 32.45 -19.48
C ASN A 149 -9.54 33.45 -18.47
#